data_293aa74dbb4af0eeebc38ad83f76f0a5
#
_entry.id   293aa74dbb4af0eeebc38ad83f76f0a5
#
_cell.length_a   1.000
_cell.length_b   1.000
_cell.length_c   1.000
_cell.angle_alpha   90.00
_cell.angle_beta   90.00
_cell.angle_gamma   90.00
#
_symmetry.space_group_name_H-M   'P 1'
#
loop_
_entity.id
_entity.type
_entity.pdbx_description
1 polymer ?
#
loop_
_entity_poly.entity_id
_entity_poly.type
_entity_poly.pdbx_seq_one_letter_code
_entity_poly.pdbx_strand_id
1 'polypeptide(L)'
;KGENITSDPELNDFLGLECNGFFLEQIEELNQKTWNRALERSGSHYVPKMPPAFIFSSFNPTQTWVKEFVYVPYQKGTLKAPFYYINASPVDNPFVTNDQWSAWNNLDERSKKIMIEGDWTNYDTDAKFVYTFREDKHIRETKYDPTQITYLSFDFNRNPFCCTIIQQYDGAIHVPIVIKLMNANTYELCEYIRLNYPAPLYYVTGDYSGKTRGTLNEDNYHNYDIIQQKLNIPSKDMYLVPNPPLKTNRVLVNAVLEHYPCYFDPEGAKELIFDMKHVEILPDGTIKKTDRNDPAQQADALDTFRYWLNIFMSDFIRNM
;
A
#
# COMPACT_ATOMS: atom_id res chain seq x y z
N LYS A 1 -16.47 -1.66 16.80
CA LYS A 1 -17.46 -1.71 15.72
C LYS A 1 -16.80 -1.03 14.52
N GLY A 2 -16.65 -1.73 13.41
CA GLY A 2 -16.15 -1.13 12.17
C GLY A 2 -17.25 -0.29 11.53
N GLU A 3 -16.89 0.88 11.01
CA GLU A 3 -17.81 1.76 10.32
C GLU A 3 -17.64 1.66 8.83
N ASN A 4 -18.75 1.69 8.14
CA ASN A 4 -18.76 1.71 6.70
C ASN A 4 -19.43 3.01 6.22
N ILE A 5 -18.61 4.04 5.98
CA ILE A 5 -19.05 5.34 5.48
C ILE A 5 -19.74 5.21 4.10
N THR A 6 -19.42 4.17 3.34
CA THR A 6 -20.05 3.93 2.04
C THR A 6 -21.51 3.53 2.19
N SER A 7 -21.85 2.71 3.20
CA SER A 7 -23.23 2.26 3.47
C SER A 7 -24.00 3.19 4.42
N ASP A 8 -23.31 3.97 5.27
CA ASP A 8 -23.89 4.96 6.19
C ASP A 8 -23.10 6.28 6.14
N PRO A 9 -23.25 7.10 5.08
CA PRO A 9 -22.51 8.36 4.91
C PRO A 9 -22.76 9.37 6.03
N GLU A 10 -23.92 9.28 6.70
CA GLU A 10 -24.32 10.17 7.79
C GLU A 10 -23.90 9.64 9.16
N LEU A 11 -23.32 8.44 9.23
CA LEU A 11 -22.93 7.76 10.47
C LEU A 11 -24.09 7.67 11.48
N ASN A 12 -25.28 7.29 10.97
CA ASN A 12 -26.48 7.17 11.78
C ASN A 12 -26.36 6.10 12.86
N ASP A 13 -25.55 5.07 12.61
CA ASP A 13 -25.23 4.04 13.60
C ASP A 13 -24.62 4.61 14.89
N PHE A 14 -23.94 5.76 14.82
CA PHE A 14 -23.45 6.48 15.99
C PHE A 14 -24.55 7.13 16.82
N LEU A 15 -25.62 7.59 16.16
CA LEU A 15 -26.69 8.32 16.84
C LEU A 15 -27.42 7.45 17.86
N GLY A 16 -27.42 6.13 17.67
CA GLY A 16 -28.01 5.17 18.60
C GLY A 16 -27.08 4.74 19.74
N LEU A 17 -25.83 5.18 19.78
CA LEU A 17 -24.89 4.76 20.83
C LEU A 17 -25.15 5.54 22.11
N GLU A 18 -25.25 4.81 23.22
CA GLU A 18 -25.27 5.36 24.58
C GLU A 18 -23.99 4.95 25.28
N CYS A 19 -23.04 5.87 25.40
CA CYS A 19 -21.74 5.59 26.00
C CYS A 19 -21.18 6.81 26.73
N ASN A 20 -20.27 6.56 27.67
CA ASN A 20 -19.61 7.61 28.42
C ASN A 20 -18.40 8.19 27.70
N GLY A 21 -17.73 7.41 26.86
CA GLY A 21 -16.58 7.86 26.11
C GLY A 21 -16.25 6.98 24.94
N PHE A 22 -15.28 7.43 24.15
CA PHE A 22 -14.79 6.74 22.98
C PHE A 22 -13.28 6.56 23.03
N PHE A 23 -12.82 5.44 22.51
CA PHE A 23 -11.45 5.24 22.06
C PHE A 23 -11.46 5.13 20.54
N LEU A 24 -10.77 6.06 19.89
CA LEU A 24 -10.67 6.13 18.42
C LEU A 24 -9.22 5.91 18.03
N GLU A 25 -8.92 4.76 17.47
CA GLU A 25 -7.58 4.41 17.02
C GLU A 25 -7.37 4.87 15.58
N GLN A 26 -6.17 5.38 15.29
CA GLN A 26 -5.77 5.85 13.96
C GLN A 26 -6.78 6.83 13.34
N ILE A 27 -7.10 7.90 14.07
CA ILE A 27 -8.12 8.86 13.63
C ILE A 27 -7.77 9.58 12.34
N GLU A 28 -6.50 9.58 11.95
CA GLU A 28 -6.04 10.10 10.65
C GLU A 28 -6.61 9.32 9.45
N GLU A 29 -7.05 8.09 9.68
CA GLU A 29 -7.69 7.24 8.67
C GLU A 29 -9.22 7.39 8.66
N LEU A 30 -9.77 8.03 9.69
CA LEU A 30 -11.20 8.27 9.83
C LEU A 30 -11.58 9.63 9.26
N ASN A 31 -12.83 9.75 8.80
CA ASN A 31 -13.37 11.05 8.43
C ASN A 31 -13.55 11.91 9.68
N GLN A 32 -13.32 13.21 9.57
CA GLN A 32 -13.55 14.17 10.66
C GLN A 32 -15.01 14.11 11.19
N LYS A 33 -15.96 13.71 10.37
CA LYS A 33 -17.36 13.50 10.78
C LYS A 33 -17.48 12.43 11.86
N THR A 34 -16.67 11.38 11.84
CA THR A 34 -16.61 10.34 12.89
C THR A 34 -16.21 10.95 14.23
N TRP A 35 -15.20 11.82 14.23
CA TRP A 35 -14.80 12.57 15.41
C TRP A 35 -15.95 13.44 15.95
N ASN A 36 -16.63 14.18 15.08
CA ASN A 36 -17.74 15.02 15.47
C ASN A 36 -18.90 14.20 16.06
N ARG A 37 -19.22 13.05 15.48
CA ARG A 37 -20.23 12.13 16.03
C ARG A 37 -19.82 11.56 17.39
N ALA A 38 -18.54 11.23 17.58
CA ALA A 38 -18.05 10.80 18.89
C ALA A 38 -18.18 11.91 19.93
N LEU A 39 -17.89 13.17 19.58
CA LEU A 39 -18.13 14.34 20.46
C LEU A 39 -19.61 14.49 20.85
N GLU A 40 -20.52 14.38 19.88
CA GLU A 40 -21.97 14.49 20.12
C GLU A 40 -22.50 13.39 21.05
N ARG A 41 -21.90 12.19 21.01
CA ARG A 41 -22.38 11.00 21.73
C ARG A 41 -21.62 10.70 23.01
N SER A 42 -20.45 11.30 23.22
CA SER A 42 -19.68 11.14 24.45
C SER A 42 -20.47 11.69 25.64
N GLY A 43 -20.64 10.87 26.67
CA GLY A 43 -21.44 11.22 27.84
C GLY A 43 -22.96 11.04 27.69
N SER A 44 -23.42 10.40 26.61
CA SER A 44 -24.86 10.15 26.39
C SER A 44 -25.45 9.06 27.30
N HIS A 45 -24.62 8.21 27.88
CA HIS A 45 -25.06 7.18 28.82
C HIS A 45 -25.05 7.73 30.26
N TYR A 46 -26.23 7.84 30.88
CA TYR A 46 -26.33 8.32 32.23
C TYR A 46 -26.39 7.18 33.25
N VAL A 47 -25.48 7.24 34.22
CA VAL A 47 -25.52 6.39 35.42
C VAL A 47 -25.23 7.25 36.66
N PRO A 48 -25.78 6.91 37.82
CA PRO A 48 -25.43 7.61 39.07
C PRO A 48 -23.91 7.56 39.33
N LYS A 49 -23.29 8.69 39.62
CA LYS A 49 -21.82 8.86 39.79
C LYS A 49 -21.04 8.56 38.49
N MET A 50 -21.58 9.01 37.37
CA MET A 50 -20.92 8.87 36.06
C MET A 50 -19.54 9.55 36.06
N PRO A 51 -18.47 8.87 35.59
CA PRO A 51 -17.20 9.52 35.35
C PRO A 51 -17.31 10.58 34.25
N PRO A 52 -16.40 11.55 34.19
CA PRO A 52 -16.41 12.54 33.11
C PRO A 52 -16.42 11.89 31.72
N ALA A 53 -17.17 12.49 30.81
CA ALA A 53 -17.13 12.07 29.42
C ALA A 53 -15.73 12.29 28.84
N PHE A 54 -15.26 11.36 27.98
CA PHE A 54 -13.95 11.46 27.38
C PHE A 54 -13.92 10.93 25.96
N ILE A 55 -12.97 11.42 25.17
CA ILE A 55 -12.53 10.80 23.91
C ILE A 55 -11.03 10.68 24.00
N PHE A 56 -10.54 9.46 23.87
CA PHE A 56 -9.13 9.17 23.73
C PHE A 56 -8.88 8.70 22.31
N SER A 57 -7.87 9.27 21.65
CA SER A 57 -7.54 8.92 20.27
C SER A 57 -6.04 8.82 20.05
N SER A 58 -5.66 7.87 19.20
CA SER A 58 -4.29 7.71 18.71
C SER A 58 -4.22 8.07 17.22
N PHE A 59 -3.09 8.60 16.79
CA PHE A 59 -2.84 8.92 15.39
C PHE A 59 -1.33 9.09 15.15
N ASN A 60 -0.94 8.88 13.91
CA ASN A 60 0.40 9.15 13.42
C ASN A 60 0.47 10.53 12.75
N PRO A 61 1.66 11.15 12.65
CA PRO A 61 1.85 12.34 11.84
C PRO A 61 1.29 12.15 10.43
N THR A 62 0.50 13.11 9.96
CA THR A 62 -0.18 13.03 8.64
C THR A 62 -0.64 14.40 8.18
N GLN A 63 -0.95 14.55 6.88
CA GLN A 63 -1.50 15.79 6.30
C GLN A 63 -3.03 15.79 6.20
N THR A 64 -3.70 15.03 7.06
CA THR A 64 -5.16 15.01 7.13
C THR A 64 -5.71 16.11 8.04
N TRP A 65 -7.03 16.14 8.22
CA TRP A 65 -7.73 17.06 9.11
C TRP A 65 -7.15 17.09 10.54
N VAL A 66 -6.53 16.00 11.00
CA VAL A 66 -5.93 15.89 12.34
C VAL A 66 -4.79 16.90 12.51
N LYS A 67 -3.98 17.13 11.49
CA LYS A 67 -2.90 18.12 11.53
C LYS A 67 -3.46 19.51 11.82
N GLU A 68 -4.45 19.93 11.04
CA GLU A 68 -5.03 21.27 11.16
C GLU A 68 -5.88 21.44 12.45
N PHE A 69 -6.53 20.38 12.88
CA PHE A 69 -7.43 20.42 14.02
C PHE A 69 -6.71 20.26 15.37
N VAL A 70 -5.63 19.49 15.44
CA VAL A 70 -4.93 19.16 16.68
C VAL A 70 -3.52 19.70 16.71
N TYR A 71 -2.66 19.29 15.74
CA TYR A 71 -1.23 19.55 15.80
C TYR A 71 -0.88 21.03 15.57
N VAL A 72 -1.45 21.67 14.57
CA VAL A 72 -1.19 23.10 14.29
C VAL A 72 -1.65 23.99 15.46
N PRO A 73 -2.84 23.80 16.05
CA PRO A 73 -3.24 24.53 17.26
C PRO A 73 -2.33 24.26 18.46
N TYR A 74 -1.86 23.01 18.63
CA TYR A 74 -0.89 22.68 19.68
C TYR A 74 0.43 23.45 19.49
N GLN A 75 1.00 23.41 18.28
CA GLN A 75 2.25 24.12 17.95
C GLN A 75 2.14 25.64 18.17
N LYS A 76 0.99 26.21 17.86
CA LYS A 76 0.73 27.64 18.06
C LYS A 76 0.34 28.01 19.49
N GLY A 77 0.26 27.04 20.40
CA GLY A 77 -0.23 27.28 21.76
C GLY A 77 -1.69 27.72 21.83
N THR A 78 -2.49 27.43 20.80
CA THR A 78 -3.91 27.80 20.69
C THR A 78 -4.85 26.65 20.97
N LEU A 79 -4.34 25.42 21.15
CA LEU A 79 -5.14 24.27 21.56
C LEU A 79 -5.64 24.50 23.00
N LYS A 80 -6.95 24.58 23.17
CA LYS A 80 -7.58 24.92 24.47
C LYS A 80 -8.28 23.72 25.07
N ALA A 81 -8.35 23.72 26.42
CA ALA A 81 -9.19 22.77 27.12
C ALA A 81 -10.62 22.72 26.52
N PRO A 82 -11.25 21.56 26.45
CA PRO A 82 -10.85 20.29 27.04
C PRO A 82 -9.93 19.41 26.19
N PHE A 83 -9.31 19.95 25.12
CA PHE A 83 -8.45 19.19 24.22
C PHE A 83 -7.00 19.21 24.72
N TYR A 84 -6.37 18.05 24.72
CA TYR A 84 -4.99 17.85 25.09
C TYR A 84 -4.30 17.01 24.02
N TYR A 85 -3.04 17.32 23.71
CA TYR A 85 -2.19 16.55 22.82
C TYR A 85 -0.95 16.09 23.57
N ILE A 86 -0.62 14.82 23.43
CA ILE A 86 0.58 14.21 24.00
C ILE A 86 1.35 13.58 22.84
N ASN A 87 2.60 14.01 22.65
CA ASN A 87 3.50 13.32 21.74
C ASN A 87 4.07 12.09 22.45
N ALA A 88 3.89 10.92 21.87
CA ALA A 88 4.44 9.67 22.37
C ALA A 88 5.39 9.09 21.32
N SER A 89 6.58 8.74 21.75
CA SER A 89 7.60 8.08 20.92
C SER A 89 7.70 6.60 21.29
N PRO A 90 7.96 5.70 20.33
CA PRO A 90 8.33 4.32 20.65
C PRO A 90 9.51 4.20 21.62
N VAL A 91 10.41 5.19 21.65
CA VAL A 91 11.54 5.26 22.59
C VAL A 91 11.07 5.31 24.04
N ASP A 92 9.90 5.92 24.30
CA ASP A 92 9.32 6.05 25.64
C ASP A 92 8.66 4.74 26.13
N ASN A 93 8.52 3.76 25.24
CA ASN A 93 7.86 2.49 25.56
C ASN A 93 8.87 1.42 26.00
N PRO A 94 8.95 1.07 27.30
CA PRO A 94 9.91 0.08 27.82
C PRO A 94 9.62 -1.37 27.34
N PHE A 95 8.49 -1.61 26.69
CA PHE A 95 8.09 -2.93 26.22
C PHE A 95 8.44 -3.19 24.75
N VAL A 96 9.06 -2.23 24.07
CA VAL A 96 9.55 -2.44 22.69
C VAL A 96 10.68 -3.45 22.70
N THR A 97 10.52 -4.51 21.93
CA THR A 97 11.50 -5.60 21.82
C THR A 97 12.66 -5.24 20.88
N ASN A 98 13.78 -5.95 21.00
CA ASN A 98 14.92 -5.78 20.10
C ASN A 98 14.53 -6.10 18.65
N ASP A 99 13.64 -7.08 18.42
CA ASP A 99 13.16 -7.43 17.10
C ASP A 99 12.34 -6.29 16.48
N GLN A 100 11.52 -5.60 17.27
CA GLN A 100 10.80 -4.42 16.83
C GLN A 100 11.77 -3.27 16.49
N TRP A 101 12.79 -3.03 17.31
CA TRP A 101 13.81 -2.04 17.00
C TRP A 101 14.57 -2.38 15.72
N SER A 102 14.95 -3.65 15.54
CA SER A 102 15.59 -4.11 14.30
C SER A 102 14.69 -3.87 13.09
N ALA A 103 13.41 -4.22 13.19
CA ALA A 103 12.45 -3.97 12.12
C ALA A 103 12.33 -2.48 11.75
N TRP A 104 12.29 -1.61 12.75
CA TRP A 104 12.21 -0.16 12.53
C TRP A 104 13.49 0.45 11.95
N ASN A 105 14.65 -0.10 12.30
CA ASN A 105 15.93 0.32 11.71
C ASN A 105 16.04 -0.01 10.23
N ASN A 106 15.23 -0.96 9.74
CA ASN A 106 15.15 -1.33 8.31
C ASN A 106 14.15 -0.49 7.51
N LEU A 107 13.44 0.43 8.17
CA LEU A 107 12.63 1.43 7.45
C LEU A 107 13.55 2.42 6.72
N ASP A 108 13.02 3.01 5.66
CA ASP A 108 13.68 4.18 5.02
C ASP A 108 13.73 5.37 5.99
N GLU A 109 14.70 6.28 5.78
CA GLU A 109 14.94 7.40 6.69
C GLU A 109 13.72 8.31 6.89
N ARG A 110 12.89 8.46 5.86
CA ARG A 110 11.66 9.24 5.97
C ARG A 110 10.63 8.56 6.86
N SER A 111 10.42 7.27 6.65
CA SER A 111 9.52 6.46 7.49
C SER A 111 9.97 6.45 8.94
N LYS A 112 11.28 6.38 9.21
CA LYS A 112 11.83 6.49 10.56
C LYS A 112 11.46 7.82 11.21
N LYS A 113 11.69 8.93 10.53
CA LYS A 113 11.34 10.26 11.04
C LYS A 113 9.85 10.38 11.38
N ILE A 114 8.98 9.88 10.52
CA ILE A 114 7.54 9.95 10.73
C ILE A 114 7.09 9.01 11.86
N MET A 115 7.47 7.73 11.77
CA MET A 115 6.89 6.67 12.62
C MET A 115 7.59 6.55 13.97
N ILE A 116 8.90 6.88 14.05
CA ILE A 116 9.68 6.74 15.27
C ILE A 116 9.87 8.10 15.96
N GLU A 117 10.20 9.14 15.19
CA GLU A 117 10.47 10.46 15.75
C GLU A 117 9.22 11.35 15.84
N GLY A 118 8.10 10.93 15.24
CA GLY A 118 6.86 11.69 15.22
C GLY A 118 6.93 13.00 14.44
N ASP A 119 7.74 13.04 13.39
CA ASP A 119 7.99 14.25 12.61
C ASP A 119 6.83 14.57 11.67
N TRP A 120 6.22 15.73 11.90
CA TRP A 120 5.12 16.26 11.09
C TRP A 120 5.56 17.05 9.87
N THR A 121 6.83 17.39 9.77
CA THR A 121 7.34 18.27 8.70
C THR A 121 7.75 17.49 7.46
N ASN A 122 8.24 16.27 7.63
CA ASN A 122 8.71 15.42 6.54
C ASN A 122 7.60 14.61 5.86
N TYR A 123 6.35 14.75 6.30
CA TYR A 123 5.25 13.91 5.81
C TYR A 123 4.89 14.21 4.35
N ASP A 124 5.22 15.39 3.79
CA ASP A 124 4.62 15.79 2.50
C ASP A 124 5.44 16.71 1.60
N THR A 125 6.73 16.60 1.59
CA THR A 125 7.50 17.31 0.56
C THR A 125 7.53 16.56 -0.76
N ASP A 126 7.13 15.28 -0.78
CA ASP A 126 7.13 14.47 -1.98
C ASP A 126 5.75 13.81 -2.17
N ALA A 127 4.97 14.38 -3.08
CA ALA A 127 3.70 13.78 -3.51
C ALA A 127 3.89 12.41 -4.19
N LYS A 128 5.13 11.96 -4.43
CA LYS A 128 5.44 10.69 -5.10
C LYS A 128 5.13 9.48 -4.24
N PHE A 129 4.57 8.46 -4.85
CA PHE A 129 4.40 7.18 -4.20
C PHE A 129 5.76 6.52 -3.90
N VAL A 130 6.68 6.53 -4.87
CA VAL A 130 8.04 6.00 -4.75
C VAL A 130 9.03 7.16 -4.66
N TYR A 131 9.54 7.43 -3.46
CA TYR A 131 10.45 8.55 -3.20
C TYR A 131 11.92 8.13 -2.97
N THR A 132 12.18 6.83 -2.82
CA THR A 132 13.54 6.27 -2.67
C THR A 132 14.13 5.80 -3.99
N PHE A 133 13.36 5.85 -5.09
CA PHE A 133 13.85 5.49 -6.40
C PHE A 133 14.92 6.47 -6.89
N ARG A 134 16.07 5.94 -7.31
CA ARG A 134 17.19 6.70 -7.87
C ARG A 134 17.67 6.04 -9.15
N GLU A 135 17.76 6.82 -10.21
CA GLU A 135 18.14 6.32 -11.54
C GLU A 135 19.57 5.71 -11.55
N ASP A 136 20.52 6.41 -10.91
CA ASP A 136 21.91 6.00 -10.80
C ASP A 136 22.11 4.66 -10.06
N LYS A 137 21.20 4.34 -9.14
CA LYS A 137 21.23 3.13 -8.33
C LYS A 137 20.44 1.98 -8.97
N HIS A 138 19.24 2.27 -9.49
CA HIS A 138 18.27 1.26 -9.80
C HIS A 138 18.13 0.95 -11.30
N ILE A 139 18.49 1.89 -12.20
CA ILE A 139 18.45 1.63 -13.64
C ILE A 139 19.75 0.96 -14.06
N ARG A 140 19.63 -0.29 -14.47
CA ARG A 140 20.75 -1.09 -14.97
C ARG A 140 20.26 -2.04 -16.04
N GLU A 141 21.08 -2.26 -17.05
CA GLU A 141 20.84 -3.32 -18.01
C GLU A 141 20.71 -4.66 -17.27
N THR A 142 19.52 -5.22 -17.32
CA THR A 142 19.21 -6.52 -16.72
C THR A 142 18.27 -7.28 -17.65
N LYS A 143 18.86 -8.26 -18.36
CA LYS A 143 18.14 -9.03 -19.36
C LYS A 143 17.42 -10.22 -18.73
N TYR A 144 16.33 -10.62 -19.35
CA TYR A 144 15.63 -11.83 -18.99
C TYR A 144 16.54 -13.06 -19.15
N ASP A 145 16.66 -13.85 -18.09
CA ASP A 145 17.40 -15.11 -18.08
C ASP A 145 16.43 -16.30 -18.05
N PRO A 146 16.29 -17.08 -19.14
CA PRO A 146 15.37 -18.20 -19.19
C PRO A 146 15.77 -19.37 -18.28
N THR A 147 16.92 -19.33 -17.62
CA THR A 147 17.37 -20.37 -16.68
C THR A 147 16.94 -20.07 -15.23
N GLN A 148 16.49 -18.86 -14.96
CA GLN A 148 16.09 -18.42 -13.62
C GLN A 148 14.61 -18.66 -13.37
N ILE A 149 14.25 -18.82 -12.09
CA ILE A 149 12.86 -18.78 -11.63
C ILE A 149 12.28 -17.42 -11.98
N THR A 150 11.09 -17.42 -12.57
CA THR A 150 10.44 -16.22 -13.04
C THR A 150 9.14 -15.97 -12.26
N TYR A 151 9.02 -14.79 -11.73
CA TYR A 151 7.81 -14.31 -11.07
C TYR A 151 7.00 -13.48 -12.04
N LEU A 152 5.73 -13.78 -12.13
CA LEU A 152 4.76 -13.06 -12.96
C LEU A 152 3.76 -12.35 -12.03
N SER A 153 3.70 -11.04 -12.11
CA SER A 153 2.75 -10.24 -11.34
C SER A 153 1.80 -9.50 -12.26
N PHE A 154 0.50 -9.72 -12.09
CA PHE A 154 -0.54 -9.28 -13.00
C PHE A 154 -1.39 -8.14 -12.42
N ASP A 155 -1.77 -7.19 -13.29
CA ASP A 155 -2.86 -6.24 -13.07
C ASP A 155 -3.88 -6.39 -14.21
N PHE A 156 -5.13 -6.73 -13.84
CA PHE A 156 -6.19 -7.12 -14.78
C PHE A 156 -7.02 -5.96 -15.30
N ASN A 157 -6.46 -4.79 -15.42
CA ASN A 157 -7.12 -3.70 -16.11
C ASN A 157 -7.31 -4.08 -17.61
N ARG A 158 -8.43 -3.70 -18.19
CA ARG A 158 -8.71 -4.04 -19.58
C ARG A 158 -7.84 -3.22 -20.55
N ASN A 159 -7.51 -2.01 -20.18
CA ASN A 159 -6.70 -1.09 -20.98
C ASN A 159 -5.86 -0.18 -20.06
N PRO A 160 -4.57 -0.45 -19.99
CA PRO A 160 -3.84 -1.60 -20.49
C PRO A 160 -3.93 -2.82 -19.57
N PHE A 161 -3.71 -4.01 -20.11
CA PHE A 161 -3.45 -5.22 -19.36
C PHE A 161 -1.96 -5.30 -19.07
N CYS A 162 -1.58 -5.42 -17.78
CA CYS A 162 -0.19 -5.29 -17.36
C CYS A 162 0.32 -6.56 -16.65
N CYS A 163 1.56 -6.96 -16.99
CA CYS A 163 2.29 -8.00 -16.29
C CYS A 163 3.75 -7.60 -16.13
N THR A 164 4.25 -7.61 -14.92
CA THR A 164 5.69 -7.43 -14.65
C THR A 164 6.34 -8.80 -14.48
N ILE A 165 7.45 -9.00 -15.22
CA ILE A 165 8.34 -10.15 -15.10
C ILE A 165 9.48 -9.77 -14.15
N ILE A 166 9.63 -10.57 -13.09
CA ILE A 166 10.62 -10.34 -12.05
C ILE A 166 11.43 -11.61 -11.88
N GLN A 167 12.72 -11.48 -11.65
CA GLN A 167 13.64 -12.57 -11.33
C GLN A 167 14.45 -12.20 -10.10
N GLN A 168 14.74 -13.15 -9.24
CA GLN A 168 15.50 -12.92 -8.01
C GLN A 168 16.68 -13.89 -7.97
N TYR A 169 17.89 -13.36 -8.17
CA TYR A 169 19.14 -14.11 -8.15
C TYR A 169 20.30 -13.18 -7.75
N ASP A 170 21.44 -13.77 -7.37
CA ASP A 170 22.65 -13.06 -6.92
C ASP A 170 22.39 -12.02 -5.82
N GLY A 171 21.38 -12.29 -4.94
CA GLY A 171 21.02 -11.39 -3.86
C GLY A 171 20.34 -10.09 -4.30
N ALA A 172 19.81 -10.04 -5.52
CA ALA A 172 19.15 -8.86 -6.08
C ALA A 172 17.80 -9.21 -6.73
N ILE A 173 16.95 -8.19 -6.82
CA ILE A 173 15.71 -8.20 -7.60
C ILE A 173 16.03 -7.63 -8.98
N HIS A 174 15.68 -8.37 -10.01
CA HIS A 174 15.85 -7.98 -11.41
C HIS A 174 14.46 -7.85 -12.05
N VAL A 175 14.18 -6.72 -12.66
CA VAL A 175 12.96 -6.48 -13.44
C VAL A 175 13.35 -6.24 -14.89
N PRO A 176 13.53 -7.33 -15.68
CA PRO A 176 13.93 -7.20 -17.07
C PRO A 176 12.81 -6.67 -17.98
N ILE A 177 11.55 -6.99 -17.66
CA ILE A 177 10.42 -6.73 -18.58
C ILE A 177 9.16 -6.33 -17.82
N VAL A 178 8.48 -5.32 -18.35
CA VAL A 178 7.08 -5.02 -18.08
C VAL A 178 6.31 -5.14 -19.38
N ILE A 179 5.35 -6.06 -19.40
CA ILE A 179 4.45 -6.26 -20.54
C ILE A 179 3.21 -5.39 -20.31
N LYS A 180 2.94 -4.49 -21.23
CA LYS A 180 1.76 -3.61 -21.20
C LYS A 180 1.05 -3.70 -22.55
N LEU A 181 -0.08 -4.40 -22.59
CA LEU A 181 -0.83 -4.66 -23.81
C LEU A 181 -2.16 -3.92 -23.81
N MET A 182 -2.43 -3.21 -24.90
CA MET A 182 -3.71 -2.55 -25.10
C MET A 182 -4.71 -3.52 -25.73
N ASN A 183 -5.95 -3.51 -25.25
CA ASN A 183 -7.05 -4.34 -25.78
C ASN A 183 -6.77 -5.86 -25.81
N ALA A 184 -5.83 -6.32 -24.99
CA ALA A 184 -5.50 -7.73 -24.88
C ALA A 184 -6.40 -8.44 -23.86
N ASN A 185 -6.46 -9.76 -23.96
CA ASN A 185 -7.09 -10.63 -22.99
C ASN A 185 -6.06 -11.55 -22.32
N THR A 186 -6.48 -12.27 -21.29
CA THR A 186 -5.60 -13.13 -20.49
C THR A 186 -4.98 -14.26 -21.34
N TYR A 187 -5.69 -14.79 -22.32
CA TYR A 187 -5.18 -15.85 -23.21
C TYR A 187 -4.03 -15.34 -24.07
N GLU A 188 -4.19 -14.17 -24.68
CA GLU A 188 -3.17 -13.54 -25.55
C GLU A 188 -1.90 -13.21 -24.74
N LEU A 189 -2.07 -12.68 -23.54
CA LEU A 189 -0.93 -12.39 -22.68
C LEU A 189 -0.19 -13.66 -22.24
N CYS A 190 -0.90 -14.73 -21.86
CA CYS A 190 -0.28 -16.01 -21.54
C CYS A 190 0.49 -16.60 -22.72
N GLU A 191 -0.06 -16.53 -23.92
CA GLU A 191 0.61 -17.00 -25.13
C GLU A 191 1.88 -16.18 -25.41
N TYR A 192 1.79 -14.86 -25.27
CA TYR A 192 2.95 -13.97 -25.41
C TYR A 192 4.07 -14.29 -24.42
N ILE A 193 3.71 -14.50 -23.14
CA ILE A 193 4.67 -14.89 -22.09
C ILE A 193 5.32 -16.25 -22.43
N ARG A 194 4.51 -17.24 -22.79
CA ARG A 194 5.00 -18.59 -23.10
C ARG A 194 5.98 -18.62 -24.25
N LEU A 195 5.77 -17.79 -25.27
CA LEU A 195 6.60 -17.74 -26.48
C LEU A 195 7.89 -16.92 -26.27
N ASN A 196 7.82 -15.82 -25.51
CA ASN A 196 8.93 -14.87 -25.43
C ASN A 196 9.75 -15.01 -24.13
N TYR A 197 9.15 -15.53 -23.07
CA TYR A 197 9.77 -15.58 -21.73
C TYR A 197 9.59 -16.97 -21.09
N PRO A 198 10.09 -18.06 -21.74
CA PRO A 198 10.04 -19.39 -21.16
C PRO A 198 10.91 -19.48 -19.92
N ALA A 199 10.42 -20.13 -18.85
CA ALA A 199 11.14 -20.31 -17.58
C ALA A 199 11.06 -21.76 -17.10
N PRO A 200 12.01 -22.21 -16.26
CA PRO A 200 11.96 -23.53 -15.64
C PRO A 200 10.82 -23.65 -14.64
N LEU A 201 10.46 -22.54 -14.02
CA LEU A 201 9.38 -22.42 -13.04
C LEU A 201 8.81 -21.01 -13.03
N TYR A 202 7.49 -20.89 -13.01
CA TYR A 202 6.78 -19.65 -12.79
C TYR A 202 6.15 -19.61 -11.40
N TYR A 203 6.35 -18.51 -10.70
CA TYR A 203 5.53 -18.10 -9.55
C TYR A 203 4.62 -16.97 -9.95
N VAL A 204 3.34 -17.05 -9.56
CA VAL A 204 2.32 -16.07 -9.99
C VAL A 204 1.71 -15.37 -8.82
N THR A 205 1.58 -14.05 -8.96
CA THR A 205 0.82 -13.17 -8.07
C THR A 205 0.15 -12.05 -8.88
N GLY A 206 -0.46 -11.09 -8.22
CA GLY A 206 -1.07 -9.92 -8.85
C GLY A 206 -2.30 -9.43 -8.12
N ASP A 207 -3.10 -8.63 -8.80
CA ASP A 207 -4.33 -8.10 -8.23
C ASP A 207 -5.30 -9.23 -7.83
N TYR A 208 -5.70 -9.22 -6.57
CA TYR A 208 -6.64 -10.20 -6.02
C TYR A 208 -8.01 -10.18 -6.70
N SER A 209 -8.40 -9.04 -7.29
CA SER A 209 -9.65 -8.91 -8.05
C SER A 209 -9.71 -9.85 -9.27
N GLY A 210 -8.57 -10.31 -9.78
CA GLY A 210 -8.47 -11.31 -10.85
C GLY A 210 -9.10 -12.66 -10.50
N LYS A 211 -9.42 -12.93 -9.22
CA LYS A 211 -10.23 -14.06 -8.74
C LYS A 211 -11.74 -13.84 -8.90
N THR A 212 -12.17 -12.65 -9.27
CA THR A 212 -13.59 -12.38 -9.44
C THR A 212 -14.09 -13.08 -10.69
N ARG A 213 -15.13 -13.90 -10.55
CA ARG A 213 -15.77 -14.59 -11.66
C ARG A 213 -16.63 -13.61 -12.44
N GLY A 214 -16.40 -13.51 -13.75
CA GLY A 214 -17.25 -12.72 -14.63
C GLY A 214 -18.58 -13.44 -14.88
N THR A 215 -19.71 -12.73 -14.77
CA THR A 215 -21.06 -13.27 -15.07
C THR A 215 -21.28 -13.55 -16.55
N LEU A 216 -20.33 -13.18 -17.42
CA LEU A 216 -20.44 -13.31 -18.88
C LEU A 216 -19.74 -14.54 -19.45
N ASN A 217 -19.02 -15.33 -18.65
CA ASN A 217 -18.32 -16.53 -19.11
C ASN A 217 -19.15 -17.77 -18.77
N GLU A 218 -19.59 -18.51 -19.78
CA GLU A 218 -20.31 -19.78 -19.63
C GLU A 218 -19.51 -20.81 -18.82
N ASP A 219 -18.17 -20.77 -18.86
CA ASP A 219 -17.28 -21.72 -18.19
C ASP A 219 -16.89 -21.33 -16.75
N ASN A 220 -17.36 -20.19 -16.23
CA ASN A 220 -17.12 -19.77 -14.84
C ASN A 220 -15.62 -19.59 -14.46
N TYR A 221 -14.71 -19.48 -15.43
CA TYR A 221 -13.27 -19.26 -15.15
C TYR A 221 -12.97 -17.82 -14.75
N HIS A 222 -12.08 -17.67 -13.76
CA HIS A 222 -11.46 -16.37 -13.47
C HIS A 222 -10.06 -16.27 -14.14
N ASN A 223 -9.50 -15.08 -14.19
CA ASN A 223 -8.24 -14.83 -14.89
C ASN A 223 -7.10 -15.77 -14.47
N TYR A 224 -7.00 -16.06 -13.18
CA TYR A 224 -5.96 -16.94 -12.67
C TYR A 224 -6.14 -18.42 -13.03
N ASP A 225 -7.36 -18.90 -13.27
CA ASP A 225 -7.59 -20.25 -13.82
C ASP A 225 -7.00 -20.35 -15.24
N ILE A 226 -7.22 -19.31 -16.04
CA ILE A 226 -6.68 -19.24 -17.40
C ILE A 226 -5.16 -19.22 -17.38
N ILE A 227 -4.53 -18.40 -16.52
CA ILE A 227 -3.09 -18.29 -16.36
C ILE A 227 -2.53 -19.65 -15.92
N GLN A 228 -3.11 -20.27 -14.91
CA GLN A 228 -2.71 -21.58 -14.40
C GLN A 228 -2.71 -22.64 -15.51
N GLN A 229 -3.78 -22.70 -16.25
CA GLN A 229 -3.94 -23.67 -17.33
C GLN A 229 -3.00 -23.39 -18.53
N LYS A 230 -2.93 -22.14 -19.00
CA LYS A 230 -2.15 -21.77 -20.19
C LYS A 230 -0.65 -21.83 -19.99
N LEU A 231 -0.17 -21.50 -18.79
CA LEU A 231 1.25 -21.56 -18.42
C LEU A 231 1.61 -22.83 -17.68
N ASN A 232 0.67 -23.76 -17.48
CA ASN A 232 0.86 -25.02 -16.78
C ASN A 232 1.48 -24.86 -15.37
N ILE A 233 0.91 -23.94 -14.58
CA ILE A 233 1.44 -23.58 -13.26
C ILE A 233 0.73 -24.39 -12.17
N PRO A 234 1.47 -25.09 -11.29
CA PRO A 234 0.87 -25.78 -10.15
C PRO A 234 0.17 -24.79 -9.20
N SER A 235 -0.95 -25.21 -8.59
CA SER A 235 -1.70 -24.34 -7.66
C SER A 235 -0.87 -23.84 -6.47
N LYS A 236 0.13 -24.60 -6.03
CA LYS A 236 1.05 -24.25 -4.95
C LYS A 236 1.97 -23.06 -5.31
N ASP A 237 2.15 -22.78 -6.59
CA ASP A 237 2.99 -21.73 -7.13
C ASP A 237 2.17 -20.47 -7.51
N MET A 238 0.89 -20.46 -7.15
CA MET A 238 -0.05 -19.34 -7.30
C MET A 238 -0.25 -18.63 -5.95
N TYR A 239 0.41 -17.49 -5.77
CA TYR A 239 0.42 -16.71 -4.52
C TYR A 239 -0.61 -15.58 -4.58
N LEU A 240 -1.87 -15.90 -4.28
CA LEU A 240 -3.01 -15.00 -4.47
C LEU A 240 -3.61 -14.63 -3.11
N VAL A 241 -3.13 -13.53 -2.53
CA VAL A 241 -3.61 -12.99 -1.26
C VAL A 241 -4.20 -11.59 -1.46
N PRO A 242 -5.14 -11.16 -0.60
CA PRO A 242 -5.65 -9.79 -0.63
C PRO A 242 -4.53 -8.75 -0.53
N ASN A 243 -4.67 -7.67 -1.30
CA ASN A 243 -3.70 -6.59 -1.27
C ASN A 243 -3.79 -5.83 0.06
N PRO A 244 -2.66 -5.52 0.71
CA PRO A 244 -2.65 -4.70 1.91
C PRO A 244 -3.01 -3.24 1.59
N PRO A 245 -3.30 -2.44 2.61
CA PRO A 245 -3.52 -1.00 2.45
C PRO A 245 -2.36 -0.32 1.71
N LEU A 246 -2.67 0.66 0.88
CA LEU A 246 -1.67 1.38 0.07
C LEU A 246 -0.56 2.03 0.92
N LYS A 247 -0.88 2.53 2.10
CA LYS A 247 0.11 3.10 3.04
C LYS A 247 1.18 2.06 3.43
N THR A 248 0.75 0.84 3.80
CA THR A 248 1.66 -0.25 4.14
C THR A 248 2.53 -0.65 2.94
N ASN A 249 1.93 -0.74 1.75
CA ASN A 249 2.68 -1.02 0.53
C ASN A 249 3.71 0.07 0.21
N ARG A 250 3.35 1.35 0.39
CA ARG A 250 4.26 2.47 0.14
C ARG A 250 5.51 2.37 1.00
N VAL A 251 5.35 2.06 2.29
CA VAL A 251 6.48 1.86 3.21
C VAL A 251 7.36 0.71 2.73
N LEU A 252 6.77 -0.44 2.40
CA LEU A 252 7.52 -1.62 1.94
C LEU A 252 8.29 -1.34 0.64
N VAL A 253 7.64 -0.74 -0.36
CA VAL A 253 8.29 -0.40 -1.64
C VAL A 253 9.52 0.48 -1.41
N ASN A 254 9.38 1.54 -0.62
CA ASN A 254 10.47 2.48 -0.38
C ASN A 254 11.59 1.88 0.47
N ALA A 255 11.28 1.07 1.49
CA ALA A 255 12.27 0.37 2.29
C ALA A 255 13.08 -0.65 1.44
N VAL A 256 12.40 -1.43 0.59
CA VAL A 256 13.09 -2.38 -0.29
C VAL A 256 14.00 -1.65 -1.28
N LEU A 257 13.53 -0.60 -1.94
CA LEU A 257 14.35 0.17 -2.87
C LEU A 257 15.54 0.85 -2.17
N GLU A 258 15.39 1.28 -0.92
CA GLU A 258 16.49 1.91 -0.20
C GLU A 258 17.56 0.91 0.22
N HIS A 259 17.16 -0.26 0.72
CA HIS A 259 18.08 -1.17 1.41
C HIS A 259 18.38 -2.46 0.66
N TYR A 260 17.60 -2.83 -0.36
CA TYR A 260 17.80 -4.06 -1.12
C TYR A 260 18.22 -3.76 -2.57
N PRO A 261 19.16 -4.53 -3.17
CA PRO A 261 19.53 -4.36 -4.56
C PRO A 261 18.34 -4.65 -5.49
N CYS A 262 17.89 -3.62 -6.21
CA CYS A 262 16.81 -3.71 -7.19
C CYS A 262 17.24 -3.08 -8.50
N TYR A 263 17.14 -3.82 -9.60
CA TYR A 263 17.58 -3.39 -10.91
C TYR A 263 16.47 -3.48 -11.93
N PHE A 264 16.25 -2.39 -12.64
CA PHE A 264 15.22 -2.24 -13.66
C PHE A 264 15.88 -2.02 -15.01
N ASP A 265 15.55 -2.84 -15.99
CA ASP A 265 16.07 -2.68 -17.34
C ASP A 265 15.56 -1.38 -17.96
N PRO A 266 16.44 -0.53 -18.52
CA PRO A 266 16.02 0.79 -19.02
C PRO A 266 14.99 0.74 -20.15
N GLU A 267 15.01 -0.31 -20.97
CA GLU A 267 14.08 -0.46 -22.09
C GLU A 267 12.93 -1.41 -21.74
N GLY A 268 13.24 -2.57 -21.18
CA GLY A 268 12.24 -3.59 -20.88
C GLY A 268 11.31 -3.21 -19.71
N ALA A 269 11.82 -2.48 -18.71
CA ALA A 269 11.05 -2.03 -17.55
C ALA A 269 10.69 -0.54 -17.61
N LYS A 270 10.76 0.11 -18.76
CA LYS A 270 10.53 1.57 -18.92
C LYS A 270 9.19 2.05 -18.36
N GLU A 271 8.14 1.25 -18.48
CA GLU A 271 6.81 1.61 -17.94
C GLU A 271 6.81 1.67 -16.40
N LEU A 272 7.49 0.72 -15.75
CA LEU A 272 7.64 0.73 -14.30
C LEU A 272 8.57 1.85 -13.83
N ILE A 273 9.65 2.11 -14.54
CA ILE A 273 10.55 3.25 -14.28
C ILE A 273 9.78 4.55 -14.38
N PHE A 274 8.91 4.69 -15.39
CA PHE A 274 8.05 5.86 -15.54
C PHE A 274 7.11 6.00 -14.35
N ASP A 275 6.41 4.95 -13.96
CA ASP A 275 5.49 4.95 -12.82
C ASP A 275 6.23 5.34 -11.52
N MET A 276 7.41 4.77 -11.26
CA MET A 276 8.22 5.09 -10.07
C MET A 276 8.63 6.56 -10.01
N LYS A 277 8.80 7.20 -11.15
CA LYS A 277 9.21 8.62 -11.24
C LYS A 277 8.04 9.59 -11.11
N HIS A 278 6.83 9.19 -11.52
CA HIS A 278 5.73 10.13 -11.75
C HIS A 278 4.46 9.85 -10.94
N VAL A 279 4.25 8.62 -10.44
CA VAL A 279 3.03 8.32 -9.68
C VAL A 279 3.01 9.10 -8.37
N GLU A 280 1.94 9.88 -8.20
CA GLU A 280 1.69 10.72 -7.03
C GLU A 280 0.65 10.09 -6.11
N ILE A 281 0.67 10.52 -4.85
CA ILE A 281 -0.36 10.21 -3.86
C ILE A 281 -1.21 11.45 -3.57
N LEU A 282 -2.46 11.19 -3.17
CA LEU A 282 -3.34 12.18 -2.58
C LEU A 282 -3.04 12.35 -1.07
N PRO A 283 -3.52 13.43 -0.43
CA PRO A 283 -3.32 13.66 1.01
C PRO A 283 -3.82 12.52 1.91
N ASP A 284 -4.79 11.74 1.46
CA ASP A 284 -5.31 10.57 2.16
C ASP A 284 -4.40 9.32 2.03
N GLY A 285 -3.31 9.43 1.25
CA GLY A 285 -2.35 8.36 0.99
C GLY A 285 -2.74 7.40 -0.13
N THR A 286 -3.86 7.65 -0.82
CA THR A 286 -4.24 6.89 -2.01
C THR A 286 -3.44 7.34 -3.24
N ILE A 287 -3.26 6.46 -4.23
CA ILE A 287 -2.64 6.82 -5.49
C ILE A 287 -3.59 7.74 -6.25
N LYS A 288 -3.05 8.84 -6.78
CA LYS A 288 -3.79 9.79 -7.60
C LYS A 288 -4.12 9.16 -8.97
N LYS A 289 -5.36 8.73 -9.14
CA LYS A 289 -5.91 8.10 -10.37
C LYS A 289 -7.15 8.85 -10.86
N THR A 290 -7.12 10.17 -10.85
CA THR A 290 -8.27 11.01 -11.22
C THR A 290 -8.45 11.14 -12.72
N ASP A 291 -7.39 11.00 -13.51
CA ASP A 291 -7.43 10.98 -14.98
C ASP A 291 -6.60 9.80 -15.52
N ARG A 292 -7.30 8.79 -16.02
CA ARG A 292 -6.68 7.58 -16.61
C ARG A 292 -6.05 7.83 -17.99
N ASN A 293 -6.30 8.99 -18.62
CA ASN A 293 -5.63 9.37 -19.86
C ASN A 293 -4.25 9.98 -19.61
N ASP A 294 -3.98 10.45 -18.40
CA ASP A 294 -2.66 10.89 -17.96
C ASP A 294 -1.80 9.65 -17.60
N PRO A 295 -0.72 9.38 -18.35
CA PRO A 295 0.16 8.24 -18.06
C PRO A 295 0.69 8.25 -16.62
N ALA A 296 0.96 9.41 -16.04
CA ALA A 296 1.45 9.55 -14.67
C ALA A 296 0.43 9.12 -13.60
N GLN A 297 -0.83 8.94 -13.98
CA GLN A 297 -1.93 8.55 -13.10
C GLN A 297 -2.45 7.13 -13.38
N GLN A 298 -1.83 6.36 -14.26
CA GLN A 298 -2.20 4.98 -14.51
C GLN A 298 -1.72 4.04 -13.41
N ALA A 299 -0.43 4.08 -13.08
CA ALA A 299 0.24 3.29 -12.05
C ALA A 299 0.14 1.75 -12.21
N ASP A 300 -0.21 1.27 -13.40
CA ASP A 300 -0.50 -0.16 -13.63
C ASP A 300 0.76 -1.03 -13.46
N ALA A 301 1.93 -0.55 -13.92
CA ALA A 301 3.19 -1.25 -13.74
C ALA A 301 3.69 -1.19 -12.29
N LEU A 302 3.51 -0.06 -11.61
CA LEU A 302 3.81 0.06 -10.19
C LEU A 302 2.91 -0.86 -9.35
N ASP A 303 1.64 -0.99 -9.70
CA ASP A 303 0.70 -1.88 -9.03
C ASP A 303 1.17 -3.34 -9.12
N THR A 304 1.60 -3.81 -10.29
CA THR A 304 2.14 -5.18 -10.42
C THR A 304 3.39 -5.39 -9.58
N PHE A 305 4.31 -4.43 -9.52
CA PHE A 305 5.52 -4.54 -8.73
C PHE A 305 5.23 -4.56 -7.23
N ARG A 306 4.34 -3.71 -6.73
CA ARG A 306 3.96 -3.69 -5.30
C ARG A 306 3.19 -4.94 -4.88
N TYR A 307 2.40 -5.58 -5.77
CA TYR A 307 1.77 -6.87 -5.47
C TYR A 307 2.82 -7.96 -5.25
N TRP A 308 3.84 -8.00 -6.08
CA TRP A 308 4.95 -8.93 -5.92
C TRP A 308 5.71 -8.70 -4.61
N LEU A 309 6.09 -7.47 -4.32
CA LEU A 309 6.78 -7.12 -3.07
C LEU A 309 5.98 -7.54 -1.84
N ASN A 310 4.66 -7.35 -1.87
CA ASN A 310 3.79 -7.71 -0.78
C ASN A 310 3.79 -9.21 -0.45
N ILE A 311 4.06 -10.06 -1.42
CA ILE A 311 4.11 -11.51 -1.24
C ILE A 311 5.52 -11.98 -0.87
N PHE A 312 6.51 -11.59 -1.67
CA PHE A 312 7.84 -12.17 -1.62
C PHE A 312 8.82 -11.38 -0.78
N MET A 313 8.48 -10.14 -0.41
CA MET A 313 9.28 -9.26 0.43
C MET A 313 8.50 -8.75 1.65
N SER A 314 7.35 -9.34 1.99
CA SER A 314 6.51 -8.91 3.12
C SER A 314 7.26 -8.89 4.46
N ASP A 315 8.15 -9.83 4.67
CA ASP A 315 8.94 -9.95 5.89
C ASP A 315 10.28 -9.20 5.84
N PHE A 316 10.55 -8.49 4.72
CA PHE A 316 11.82 -7.78 4.54
C PHE A 316 12.12 -6.82 5.70
N ILE A 317 11.14 -6.01 6.10
CA ILE A 317 11.31 -5.05 7.20
C ILE A 317 11.53 -5.76 8.54
N ARG A 318 11.03 -6.99 8.71
CA ARG A 318 11.14 -7.76 9.98
C ARG A 318 12.42 -8.60 10.08
N ASN A 319 12.97 -9.03 8.94
CA ASN A 319 14.04 -10.04 8.88
C ASN A 319 15.44 -9.47 8.57
N MET A 320 15.57 -8.16 8.42
CA MET A 320 16.87 -7.47 8.36
C MET A 320 17.34 -7.03 9.72
#